data_064031bc2c57f54535e26c0f9d5a2f36
#
_entry.id   064031bc2c57f54535e26c0f9d5a2f36
#
_cell.length_a   1.000
_cell.length_b   1.000
_cell.length_c   1.000
_cell.angle_alpha   90.00
_cell.angle_beta   90.00
_cell.angle_gamma   90.00
#
_symmetry.space_group_name_H-M   'P 1'
#
loop_
_entity.id
_entity.type
_entity.pdbx_description
1 polymer ?
#
loop_
_entity_poly.entity_id
_entity_poly.type
_entity_poly.pdbx_seq_one_letter_code
_entity_poly.pdbx_strand_id
1 'polypeptide(L)'
;MPTRVALIAHDHKKEDIVKLAGEYVDTLRHCEIIATGTTGSRIEATTGLNVERMLSGPHGGDLQIGARLAEGNVDIVIFLRDPMTPQPHEPDINALVRACDVHDVPCATNISTARMLLDVLTLRQKDAVGGAGHVASSETSSQDNTKET
;
A
#
# COMPACT_ATOMS: atom_id res chain seq x y z
N MET A 1 8.82 12.48 1.24
CA MET A 1 7.39 12.22 0.93
C MET A 1 7.01 10.86 1.48
N PRO A 2 5.92 10.74 2.22
CA PRO A 2 5.49 9.42 2.68
C PRO A 2 5.01 8.55 1.50
N THR A 3 5.22 7.26 1.64
CA THR A 3 4.71 6.29 0.67
C THR A 3 3.19 6.24 0.76
N ARG A 4 2.52 6.21 -0.39
CA ARG A 4 1.07 6.19 -0.48
C ARG A 4 0.61 4.78 -0.81
N VAL A 5 -0.14 4.18 0.10
CA VAL A 5 -0.55 2.77 0.03
C VAL A 5 -2.07 2.69 -0.08
N ALA A 6 -2.54 1.95 -1.08
CA ALA A 6 -3.97 1.65 -1.22
C ALA A 6 -4.26 0.25 -0.69
N LEU A 7 -5.26 0.13 0.17
CA LEU A 7 -5.67 -1.13 0.78
C LEU A 7 -7.10 -1.47 0.38
N ILE A 8 -7.27 -2.59 -0.31
CA ILE A 8 -8.55 -3.04 -0.84
C ILE A 8 -8.70 -4.52 -0.51
N ALA A 9 -9.90 -4.94 -0.13
CA ALA A 9 -10.18 -6.36 0.08
C ALA A 9 -11.63 -6.68 -0.24
N HIS A 10 -11.84 -7.80 -0.91
CA HIS A 10 -13.18 -8.37 -1.06
C HIS A 10 -13.70 -8.83 0.30
N ASP A 11 -15.03 -9.03 0.41
CA ASP A 11 -15.65 -9.30 1.72
C ASP A 11 -15.02 -10.46 2.46
N HIS A 12 -14.74 -11.58 1.79
CA HIS A 12 -14.12 -12.75 2.41
C HIS A 12 -12.64 -12.54 2.77
N LYS A 13 -12.05 -11.41 2.38
CA LYS A 13 -10.65 -11.09 2.65
C LYS A 13 -10.48 -9.93 3.61
N LYS A 14 -11.58 -9.37 4.11
CA LYS A 14 -11.50 -8.20 4.98
C LYS A 14 -10.83 -8.50 6.31
N GLU A 15 -11.06 -9.67 6.89
CA GLU A 15 -10.37 -10.05 8.12
C GLU A 15 -8.86 -10.17 7.89
N ASP A 16 -8.48 -10.72 6.74
CA ASP A 16 -7.07 -10.87 6.40
C ASP A 16 -6.37 -9.53 6.26
N ILE A 17 -6.98 -8.57 5.59
CA ILE A 17 -6.35 -7.26 5.39
C ILE A 17 -6.29 -6.47 6.69
N VAL A 18 -7.28 -6.60 7.56
CA VAL A 18 -7.27 -5.95 8.88
C VAL A 18 -6.16 -6.53 9.74
N LYS A 19 -6.02 -7.85 9.75
CA LYS A 19 -4.94 -8.52 10.47
C LYS A 19 -3.57 -8.11 9.93
N LEU A 20 -3.43 -8.06 8.62
CA LEU A 20 -2.20 -7.63 7.96
C LEU A 20 -1.84 -6.20 8.37
N ALA A 21 -2.81 -5.29 8.34
CA ALA A 21 -2.59 -3.90 8.74
C ALA A 21 -2.14 -3.81 10.20
N GLY A 22 -2.68 -4.64 11.07
CA GLY A 22 -2.27 -4.69 12.47
C GLY A 22 -0.84 -5.18 12.63
N GLU A 23 -0.46 -6.19 11.86
CA GLU A 23 0.91 -6.73 11.91
C GLU A 23 1.95 -5.72 11.41
N TYR A 24 1.58 -4.84 10.50
CA TYR A 24 2.47 -3.84 9.91
C TYR A 24 2.11 -2.42 10.33
N VAL A 25 1.45 -2.26 11.48
CA VAL A 25 0.98 -0.95 11.94
C VAL A 25 2.12 0.06 12.06
N ASP A 26 3.29 -0.35 12.52
CA ASP A 26 4.42 0.56 12.68
C ASP A 26 4.93 1.06 11.33
N THR A 27 4.92 0.20 10.31
CA THR A 27 5.30 0.57 8.95
C THR A 27 4.24 1.47 8.33
N LEU A 28 2.97 1.08 8.45
CA LEU A 28 1.86 1.81 7.81
C LEU A 28 1.60 3.17 8.47
N ARG A 29 1.97 3.33 9.74
CA ARG A 29 1.84 4.61 10.45
C ARG A 29 2.59 5.74 9.73
N HIS A 30 3.66 5.41 9.03
CA HIS A 30 4.48 6.38 8.30
C HIS A 30 4.06 6.55 6.85
N CYS A 31 2.95 5.94 6.45
CA CYS A 31 2.43 6.01 5.09
C CYS A 31 1.15 6.83 5.05
N GLU A 32 0.84 7.35 3.86
CA GLU A 32 -0.51 7.83 3.58
C GLU A 32 -1.31 6.64 3.08
N ILE A 33 -2.45 6.38 3.71
CA ILE A 33 -3.25 5.20 3.43
C ILE A 33 -4.59 5.62 2.85
N ILE A 34 -4.96 5.05 1.71
CA ILE A 34 -6.32 5.10 1.19
C ILE A 34 -6.87 3.69 1.16
N ALA A 35 -8.17 3.56 1.35
CA ALA A 35 -8.82 2.25 1.35
C ALA A 35 -10.25 2.39 0.91
N THR A 36 -10.82 1.32 0.34
CA THR A 36 -12.24 1.28 0.04
C THR A 36 -13.05 1.26 1.33
N GLY A 37 -14.27 1.77 1.26
CA GLY A 37 -15.08 2.18 2.40
C GLY A 37 -15.09 1.25 3.62
N THR A 38 -15.66 0.05 3.48
CA THR A 38 -15.78 -0.88 4.61
C THR A 38 -14.41 -1.37 5.10
N THR A 39 -13.49 -1.62 4.18
CA THR A 39 -12.12 -2.00 4.53
C THR A 39 -11.45 -0.91 5.36
N GLY A 40 -11.55 0.34 4.90
CA GLY A 40 -10.96 1.47 5.62
C GLY A 40 -11.54 1.65 7.02
N SER A 41 -12.86 1.54 7.15
CA SER A 41 -13.51 1.64 8.47
C SER A 41 -13.00 0.59 9.44
N ARG A 42 -12.87 -0.65 8.97
CA ARG A 42 -12.42 -1.75 9.83
C ARG A 42 -10.97 -1.61 10.22
N ILE A 43 -10.13 -1.16 9.31
CA ILE A 43 -8.71 -0.93 9.60
C ILE A 43 -8.56 0.18 10.65
N GLU A 44 -9.26 1.30 10.48
CA GLU A 44 -9.21 2.40 11.46
C GLU A 44 -9.68 1.93 12.85
N ALA A 45 -10.79 1.20 12.89
CA ALA A 45 -11.36 0.75 14.16
C ALA A 45 -10.43 -0.21 14.91
N THR A 46 -9.69 -1.05 14.18
CA THR A 46 -8.86 -2.09 14.80
C THR A 46 -7.44 -1.59 15.09
N THR A 47 -6.87 -0.75 14.24
CA THR A 47 -5.45 -0.38 14.32
C THR A 47 -5.21 1.04 14.80
N GLY A 48 -6.20 1.91 14.73
CA GLY A 48 -6.01 3.33 14.99
C GLY A 48 -5.30 4.10 13.90
N LEU A 49 -5.00 3.45 12.77
CA LEU A 49 -4.38 4.13 11.64
C LEU A 49 -5.34 5.15 11.03
N ASN A 50 -4.77 6.25 10.54
CA ASN A 50 -5.55 7.28 9.85
C ASN A 50 -5.66 6.87 8.38
N VAL A 51 -6.89 6.65 7.91
CA VAL A 51 -7.16 6.14 6.57
C VAL A 51 -8.10 7.09 5.83
N GLU A 52 -7.74 7.48 4.63
CA GLU A 52 -8.66 8.19 3.75
C GLU A 52 -9.55 7.15 3.07
N ARG A 53 -10.86 7.20 3.36
CA ARG A 53 -11.79 6.19 2.87
C ARG A 53 -12.43 6.61 1.56
N MET A 54 -12.32 5.72 0.57
CA MET A 54 -13.04 5.86 -0.70
C MET A 54 -14.41 5.19 -0.57
N LEU A 55 -15.20 5.22 -1.64
CA LEU A 55 -16.43 4.44 -1.71
C LEU A 55 -16.11 2.95 -1.63
N SER A 56 -17.11 2.13 -1.31
CA SER A 56 -16.94 0.68 -1.38
C SER A 56 -16.69 0.25 -2.83
N GLY A 57 -16.06 -0.93 -3.02
CA GLY A 57 -15.72 -1.42 -4.36
C GLY A 57 -16.90 -1.39 -5.33
N PRO A 58 -18.05 -2.04 -4.99
CA PRO A 58 -19.20 -2.07 -5.88
C PRO A 58 -19.80 -0.69 -6.20
N HIS A 59 -19.49 0.33 -5.43
CA HIS A 59 -19.98 1.68 -5.63
C HIS A 59 -18.94 2.63 -6.24
N GLY A 60 -17.84 2.08 -6.77
CA GLY A 60 -16.85 2.86 -7.49
C GLY A 60 -15.56 3.14 -6.74
N GLY A 61 -15.34 2.52 -5.57
CA GLY A 61 -14.12 2.72 -4.81
C GLY A 61 -12.87 2.32 -5.58
N ASP A 62 -12.93 1.22 -6.33
CA ASP A 62 -11.80 0.77 -7.15
C ASP A 62 -11.47 1.78 -8.23
N LEU A 63 -12.48 2.41 -8.83
CA LEU A 63 -12.26 3.44 -9.85
C LEU A 63 -11.65 4.71 -9.24
N GLN A 64 -12.05 5.08 -8.03
CA GLN A 64 -11.47 6.23 -7.34
C GLN A 64 -9.98 6.02 -7.07
N ILE A 65 -9.61 4.82 -6.63
CA ILE A 65 -8.22 4.47 -6.39
C ILE A 65 -7.45 4.44 -7.71
N GLY A 66 -8.05 3.88 -8.76
CA GLY A 66 -7.45 3.87 -10.09
C GLY A 66 -7.16 5.27 -10.62
N ALA A 67 -8.07 6.22 -10.38
CA ALA A 67 -7.87 7.61 -10.78
C ALA A 67 -6.69 8.23 -10.03
N ARG A 68 -6.59 8.02 -8.70
CA ARG A 68 -5.46 8.49 -7.90
C ARG A 68 -4.14 7.92 -8.40
N LEU A 69 -4.15 6.64 -8.73
CA LEU A 69 -2.97 5.95 -9.25
C LEU A 69 -2.55 6.53 -10.60
N ALA A 70 -3.50 6.76 -11.49
CA ALA A 70 -3.24 7.32 -12.81
C ALA A 70 -2.65 8.74 -12.72
N GLU A 71 -2.97 9.47 -11.67
CA GLU A 71 -2.43 10.80 -11.40
C GLU A 71 -1.05 10.77 -10.73
N GLY A 72 -0.52 9.58 -10.45
CA GLY A 72 0.76 9.43 -9.78
C GLY A 72 0.68 9.55 -8.26
N ASN A 73 -0.49 9.36 -7.67
CA ASN A 73 -0.74 9.58 -6.25
C ASN A 73 -0.91 8.29 -5.45
N VAL A 74 -0.50 7.15 -5.99
CA VAL A 74 -0.46 5.86 -5.29
C VAL A 74 0.83 5.15 -5.64
N ASP A 75 1.55 4.66 -4.63
CA ASP A 75 2.86 4.02 -4.83
C ASP A 75 2.78 2.50 -4.72
N ILE A 76 1.84 1.97 -3.94
CA ILE A 76 1.66 0.53 -3.72
C ILE A 76 0.17 0.25 -3.62
N VAL A 77 -0.28 -0.82 -4.27
CA VAL A 77 -1.64 -1.31 -4.13
C VAL A 77 -1.61 -2.70 -3.50
N ILE A 78 -2.36 -2.87 -2.42
CA ILE A 78 -2.61 -4.18 -1.83
C ILE A 78 -4.11 -4.45 -1.99
N PHE A 79 -4.42 -5.40 -2.86
CA PHE A 79 -5.78 -5.74 -3.23
C PHE A 79 -6.00 -7.23 -2.97
N LEU A 80 -6.44 -7.58 -1.78
CA LEU A 80 -6.69 -8.99 -1.44
C LEU A 80 -7.98 -9.45 -2.12
N ARG A 81 -7.81 -10.19 -3.20
CA ARG A 81 -8.91 -10.63 -4.05
C ARG A 81 -9.45 -11.97 -3.57
N ASP A 82 -10.76 -12.15 -3.74
CA ASP A 82 -11.41 -13.44 -3.58
C ASP A 82 -11.66 -14.02 -4.97
N PRO A 83 -10.82 -14.96 -5.43
CA PRO A 83 -10.96 -15.51 -6.79
C PRO A 83 -12.09 -16.54 -6.88
N MET A 84 -12.68 -16.92 -5.75
CA MET A 84 -13.70 -17.98 -5.72
C MET A 84 -15.12 -17.43 -5.75
N THR A 85 -15.28 -16.12 -5.58
CA THR A 85 -16.61 -15.48 -5.54
C THR A 85 -16.70 -14.43 -6.63
N PRO A 86 -17.68 -14.53 -7.56
CA PRO A 86 -17.91 -13.48 -8.56
C PRO A 86 -18.26 -12.16 -7.88
N GLN A 87 -17.73 -11.08 -8.42
CA GLN A 87 -17.95 -9.73 -7.89
C GLN A 87 -18.81 -8.92 -8.87
N PRO A 88 -19.78 -8.12 -8.38
CA PRO A 88 -20.62 -7.31 -9.26
C PRO A 88 -19.85 -6.24 -10.02
N HIS A 89 -18.66 -5.87 -9.54
CA HIS A 89 -17.83 -4.80 -10.11
C HIS A 89 -16.55 -5.34 -10.78
N GLU A 90 -16.61 -6.52 -11.41
CA GLU A 90 -15.45 -7.09 -12.10
C GLU A 90 -14.78 -6.14 -13.09
N PRO A 91 -15.53 -5.37 -13.91
CA PRO A 91 -14.86 -4.42 -14.80
C PRO A 91 -14.01 -3.38 -14.06
N ASP A 92 -14.45 -2.92 -12.90
CA ASP A 92 -13.71 -1.94 -12.08
C ASP A 92 -12.44 -2.57 -11.52
N ILE A 93 -12.53 -3.81 -11.07
CA ILE A 93 -11.38 -4.57 -10.55
C ILE A 93 -10.33 -4.71 -11.65
N ASN A 94 -10.75 -5.14 -12.83
CA ASN A 94 -9.85 -5.32 -13.96
C ASN A 94 -9.23 -3.99 -14.39
N ALA A 95 -9.99 -2.90 -14.35
CA ALA A 95 -9.48 -1.57 -14.67
C ALA A 95 -8.39 -1.13 -13.70
N LEU A 96 -8.58 -1.35 -12.41
CA LEU A 96 -7.58 -0.99 -11.40
C LEU A 96 -6.30 -1.81 -11.56
N VAL A 97 -6.42 -3.12 -11.72
CA VAL A 97 -5.25 -3.99 -11.90
C VAL A 97 -4.49 -3.60 -13.18
N ARG A 98 -5.22 -3.32 -14.25
CA ARG A 98 -4.61 -2.85 -15.49
C ARG A 98 -3.87 -1.54 -15.29
N ALA A 99 -4.45 -0.60 -14.53
CA ALA A 99 -3.82 0.68 -14.25
C ALA A 99 -2.49 0.49 -13.50
N CYS A 100 -2.42 -0.46 -12.57
CA CYS A 100 -1.17 -0.78 -11.89
C CYS A 100 -0.09 -1.20 -12.89
N ASP A 101 -0.44 -2.04 -13.86
CA ASP A 101 0.52 -2.49 -14.86
C ASP A 101 0.93 -1.36 -15.81
N VAL A 102 -0.03 -0.53 -16.23
CA VAL A 102 0.25 0.59 -17.13
C VAL A 102 1.20 1.58 -16.49
N HIS A 103 1.04 1.84 -15.19
CA HIS A 103 1.82 2.84 -14.46
C HIS A 103 2.97 2.24 -13.66
N ASP A 104 3.21 0.93 -13.81
CA ASP A 104 4.31 0.21 -13.14
C ASP A 104 4.25 0.35 -11.63
N VAL A 105 3.06 0.24 -11.06
CA VAL A 105 2.83 0.31 -9.63
C VAL A 105 2.70 -1.11 -9.07
N PRO A 106 3.46 -1.47 -8.02
CA PRO A 106 3.35 -2.80 -7.41
C PRO A 106 1.92 -3.06 -6.92
N CYS A 107 1.40 -4.23 -7.27
CA CYS A 107 0.04 -4.62 -6.89
C CYS A 107 0.07 -6.04 -6.31
N ALA A 108 -0.17 -6.17 -5.00
CA ALA A 108 -0.28 -7.46 -4.35
C ALA A 108 -1.74 -7.88 -4.34
N THR A 109 -2.04 -9.06 -4.89
CA THR A 109 -3.41 -9.57 -4.95
C THR A 109 -3.67 -10.70 -3.95
N ASN A 110 -2.68 -11.07 -3.16
CA ASN A 110 -2.79 -12.09 -2.12
C ASN A 110 -1.89 -11.73 -0.95
N ILE A 111 -2.07 -12.45 0.16
CA ILE A 111 -1.40 -12.13 1.43
C ILE A 111 0.12 -12.32 1.35
N SER A 112 0.59 -13.33 0.64
CA SER A 112 2.02 -13.58 0.50
C SER A 112 2.74 -12.43 -0.19
N THR A 113 2.20 -11.97 -1.31
CA THR A 113 2.79 -10.84 -2.04
C THR A 113 2.68 -9.56 -1.22
N ALA A 114 1.56 -9.36 -0.54
CA ALA A 114 1.37 -8.20 0.32
C ALA A 114 2.43 -8.14 1.42
N ARG A 115 2.72 -9.28 2.07
CA ARG A 115 3.79 -9.33 3.09
C ARG A 115 5.14 -8.98 2.52
N MET A 116 5.46 -9.49 1.33
CA MET A 116 6.74 -9.20 0.68
C MET A 116 6.88 -7.70 0.42
N LEU A 117 5.83 -7.05 -0.08
CA LEU A 117 5.86 -5.61 -0.32
C LEU A 117 6.03 -4.82 0.99
N LEU A 118 5.28 -5.20 2.03
CA LEU A 118 5.36 -4.50 3.31
C LEU A 118 6.69 -4.75 4.02
N ASP A 119 7.27 -5.94 3.89
CA ASP A 119 8.60 -6.23 4.43
C ASP A 119 9.66 -5.35 3.78
N VAL A 120 9.61 -5.21 2.45
CA VAL A 120 10.53 -4.33 1.73
C VAL A 120 10.34 -2.88 2.17
N LEU A 121 9.09 -2.45 2.30
CA LEU A 121 8.79 -1.09 2.74
C LEU A 121 9.33 -0.84 4.16
N THR A 122 9.19 -1.81 5.05
CA THR A 122 9.73 -1.73 6.41
C THR A 122 11.25 -1.57 6.38
N LEU A 123 11.94 -2.36 5.57
CA LEU A 123 13.38 -2.27 5.41
C LEU A 123 13.80 -0.91 4.86
N ARG A 124 13.10 -0.40 3.86
CA ARG A 124 13.41 0.91 3.28
C ARG A 124 13.24 2.03 4.30
N GLN A 125 12.24 1.95 5.15
CA GLN A 125 12.02 2.93 6.20
C GLN A 125 13.16 2.88 7.23
N LYS A 126 13.59 1.69 7.63
CA LYS A 126 14.71 1.52 8.56
C LYS A 126 16.02 2.01 7.96
N ASP A 127 16.27 1.69 6.69
CA ASP A 127 17.47 2.13 5.99
C ASP A 127 17.53 3.65 5.88
N ALA A 128 16.40 4.30 5.60
CA ALA A 128 16.35 5.75 5.52
C ALA A 128 16.74 6.39 6.86
N VAL A 129 16.21 5.86 7.97
CA VAL A 129 16.54 6.36 9.30
C VAL A 129 18.00 6.04 9.64
N GLY A 130 18.44 4.80 9.38
CA GLY A 130 19.83 4.39 9.61
C GLY A 130 20.80 5.17 8.74
N GLY A 131 20.44 5.39 7.47
CA GLY A 131 21.24 6.18 6.56
C GLY A 131 21.41 7.61 7.02
N ALA A 132 20.33 8.23 7.51
CA ALA A 132 20.42 9.57 8.06
C ALA A 132 21.36 9.62 9.29
N GLY A 133 21.28 8.61 10.15
CA GLY A 133 22.17 8.50 11.29
C GLY A 133 23.63 8.30 10.87
N HIS A 134 23.85 7.48 9.87
CA HIS A 134 25.19 7.25 9.31
C HIS A 134 25.79 8.51 8.71
N VAL A 135 25.00 9.27 7.98
CA VAL A 135 25.47 10.53 7.39
C VAL A 135 26.00 11.45 8.50
N ALA A 136 25.34 11.47 9.63
CA ALA A 136 25.78 12.29 10.74
C ALA A 136 27.11 11.80 11.33
N SER A 137 27.41 10.53 11.19
CA SER A 137 28.62 9.93 11.81
C SER A 137 29.78 9.77 10.85
N SER A 138 29.61 9.75 9.54
CA SER A 138 30.67 9.39 8.62
C SER A 138 30.86 10.47 7.57
N GLU A 139 30.99 9.77 6.93
CA GLU A 139 31.37 9.73 5.78
C GLU A 139 31.93 10.23 5.28
N THR A 140 31.83 10.39 5.19
CA THR A 140 32.44 10.31 4.46
C THR A 140 32.91 10.12 3.84
N SER A 141 32.69 10.04 3.47
CA SER A 141 33.21 9.50 2.54
C SER A 141 33.04 9.33 1.78
N SER A 142 32.84 9.46 1.47
CA SER A 142 32.86 9.15 0.47
C SER A 142 32.54 9.28 -0.06
N GLN A 143 32.47 9.55 -0.13
CA GLN A 143 32.36 9.40 -0.85
C GLN A 143 32.32 9.45 -1.19
N ASP A 144 32.32 9.95 -1.22
CA ASP A 144 32.50 9.71 -1.69
C ASP A 144 32.49 9.53 -2.06
N ASN A 145 32.36 9.86 -2.29
CA ASN A 145 32.47 9.41 -2.83
C ASN A 145 32.22 9.22 -3.38
N THR A 146 32.13 9.50 -3.67
CA THR A 146 32.01 9.11 -4.23
C THR A 146 31.55 8.76 -4.65
N LYS A 147 31.41 8.95 -4.93
CA LYS A 147 31.08 8.39 -5.26
C LYS A 147 30.33 8.05 -5.46
N GLU A 148 30.19 8.15 -5.38
CA GLU A 148 29.68 7.62 -5.41
C GLU A 148 29.16 7.49 -5.51
N THR A 149 29.39 7.70 -5.73
CA THR A 149 29.02 7.26 -5.82
C THR A 149 28.64 7.02 -5.80
#